data_c41c2db43eb77da6e6cc44f8589ae6e2
#
_entry.id   c41c2db43eb77da6e6cc44f8589ae6e2
#
_cell.length_a   1.000
_cell.length_b   1.000
_cell.length_c   1.000
_cell.angle_alpha   90.00
_cell.angle_beta   90.00
_cell.angle_gamma   90.00
#
_symmetry.space_group_name_H-M   'P 1'
#
loop_
_entity.id
_entity.type
_entity.pdbx_description
1 polymer ?
#
loop_
_entity_poly.entity_id
_entity_poly.type
_entity_poly.pdbx_seq_one_letter_code
_entity_poly.pdbx_strand_id
1 'polypeptide(L)'
;IGRVVYDGITDLANAGVFGEYTFHAGETFTAIAGLRGDWFYGEGFKVSPRVTLKYMPVDEIVIRANGGRGLRYSTPLVDNIGVLSTGKMFTGSYKEHILEDAWTFGGNITYYLPFGASSNTYVSFDFFRTQFAQQMVVDYEQAMNVISFYALDGRQSYTDNYQIDFSVDPVERFNITATFRYTNAKIELDGKGLVEKPMTSQYKGVLNLQYATNLNRWIFD
;
A
#
# COMPACT_ATOMS: atom_id res chain seq x y z
N ILE A 1 -30.55 -22.21 6.82
CA ILE A 1 -31.37 -21.03 6.46
C ILE A 1 -30.36 -19.95 6.06
N GLY A 2 -30.26 -19.68 4.74
CA GLY A 2 -29.41 -18.63 4.23
C GLY A 2 -29.95 -17.27 4.67
N ARG A 3 -29.06 -16.40 5.21
CA ARG A 3 -29.38 -15.01 5.53
C ARG A 3 -28.87 -14.13 4.41
N VAL A 4 -29.74 -13.38 3.75
CA VAL A 4 -29.34 -12.31 2.85
C VAL A 4 -28.89 -11.12 3.72
N VAL A 5 -27.61 -10.78 3.67
CA VAL A 5 -27.04 -9.67 4.44
C VAL A 5 -27.08 -8.39 3.62
N TYR A 6 -26.95 -8.51 2.31
CA TYR A 6 -26.97 -7.40 1.37
C TYR A 6 -27.57 -7.87 0.04
N ASP A 7 -28.58 -7.16 -0.43
CA ASP A 7 -29.19 -7.32 -1.75
C ASP A 7 -29.37 -5.92 -2.34
N GLY A 8 -28.58 -5.62 -3.35
CA GLY A 8 -28.65 -4.31 -3.99
C GLY A 8 -27.62 -4.15 -5.11
N ILE A 9 -28.03 -3.46 -6.15
CA ILE A 9 -27.15 -2.98 -7.21
C ILE A 9 -26.68 -1.58 -6.78
N THR A 10 -25.36 -1.37 -6.78
CA THR A 10 -24.79 -0.04 -6.50
C THR A 10 -24.18 0.50 -7.77
N ASP A 11 -24.69 1.61 -8.25
CA ASP A 11 -24.14 2.32 -9.40
C ASP A 11 -22.97 3.19 -8.95
N LEU A 12 -21.76 2.65 -8.99
CA LEU A 12 -20.53 3.38 -8.79
C LEU A 12 -19.90 3.68 -10.14
N ALA A 13 -19.78 4.95 -10.47
CA ALA A 13 -19.18 5.37 -11.72
C ALA A 13 -18.18 6.50 -11.49
N ASN A 14 -17.04 6.42 -12.16
CA ASN A 14 -16.13 7.54 -12.27
C ASN A 14 -15.58 7.64 -13.70
N ALA A 15 -15.31 8.86 -14.12
CA ALA A 15 -14.65 9.14 -15.38
C ALA A 15 -13.50 10.12 -15.11
N GLY A 16 -12.34 9.87 -15.69
CA GLY A 16 -11.17 10.69 -15.40
C GLY A 16 -10.25 10.85 -16.59
N VAL A 17 -9.46 11.91 -16.53
CA VAL A 17 -8.35 12.18 -17.46
C VAL A 17 -7.08 12.35 -16.66
N PHE A 18 -5.95 11.98 -17.24
CA PHE A 18 -4.66 12.18 -16.61
C PHE A 18 -3.62 12.66 -17.62
N GLY A 19 -2.62 13.37 -17.11
CA GLY A 19 -1.42 13.76 -17.81
C GLY A 19 -0.20 13.50 -16.95
N GLU A 20 0.90 13.16 -17.59
CA GLU A 20 2.18 12.92 -16.94
C GLU A 20 3.29 13.58 -17.73
N TYR A 21 4.21 14.22 -17.04
CA TYR A 21 5.40 14.81 -17.61
C TYR A 21 6.65 14.23 -16.97
N THR A 22 7.57 13.76 -17.79
CA THR A 22 8.86 13.23 -17.35
C THR A 22 9.97 14.20 -17.73
N PHE A 23 10.74 14.60 -16.76
CA PHE A 23 11.92 15.45 -16.92
C PHE A 23 13.19 14.66 -16.58
N HIS A 24 14.18 14.74 -17.46
CA HIS A 24 15.51 14.16 -17.26
C HIS A 24 16.57 15.26 -17.21
N ALA A 25 17.44 15.24 -16.21
CA ALA A 25 18.63 16.06 -16.13
C ALA A 25 19.86 15.15 -16.18
N GLY A 26 20.34 14.88 -17.37
CA GLY A 26 21.38 13.89 -17.63
C GLY A 26 20.91 12.46 -17.28
N GLU A 27 21.86 11.62 -16.90
CA GLU A 27 21.58 10.23 -16.46
C GLU A 27 21.33 10.15 -14.95
N THR A 28 21.68 11.23 -14.23
CA THR A 28 21.72 11.27 -12.76
C THR A 28 20.35 11.54 -12.14
N PHE A 29 19.53 12.37 -12.76
CA PHE A 29 18.26 12.82 -12.15
C PHE A 29 17.09 12.67 -13.10
N THR A 30 16.01 12.09 -12.59
CA THR A 30 14.71 11.98 -13.27
C THR A 30 13.60 12.45 -12.32
N ALA A 31 12.71 13.30 -12.81
CA ALA A 31 11.51 13.71 -12.13
C ALA A 31 10.28 13.42 -13.00
N ILE A 32 9.27 12.81 -12.41
CA ILE A 32 7.98 12.52 -13.04
C ILE A 32 6.91 13.24 -12.24
N ALA A 33 6.14 14.09 -12.89
CA ALA A 33 4.98 14.76 -12.30
C ALA A 33 3.72 14.36 -13.05
N GLY A 34 2.75 13.83 -12.34
CA GLY A 34 1.47 13.41 -12.87
C GLY A 34 0.31 14.14 -12.20
N LEU A 35 -0.71 14.43 -12.97
CA LEU A 35 -1.96 14.99 -12.48
C LEU A 35 -3.12 14.23 -13.09
N ARG A 36 -4.03 13.77 -12.24
CA ARG A 36 -5.24 13.09 -12.64
C ARG A 36 -6.46 13.84 -12.10
N GLY A 37 -7.44 14.09 -12.95
CA GLY A 37 -8.73 14.64 -12.57
C GLY A 37 -9.82 13.61 -12.84
N ASP A 38 -10.61 13.28 -11.82
CA ASP A 38 -11.71 12.33 -11.89
C ASP A 38 -13.01 12.99 -11.47
N TRP A 39 -14.06 12.70 -12.20
CA TRP A 39 -15.42 12.97 -11.80
C TRP A 39 -16.02 11.73 -11.17
N PHE A 40 -16.33 11.79 -9.89
CA PHE A 40 -16.97 10.71 -9.12
C PHE A 40 -18.47 10.98 -9.00
N TYR A 41 -19.29 9.97 -9.35
CA TYR A 41 -20.74 10.10 -9.23
C TYR A 41 -21.15 10.30 -7.76
N GLY A 42 -21.88 11.37 -7.47
CA GLY A 42 -22.28 11.76 -6.11
C GLY A 42 -21.24 12.58 -5.32
N GLU A 43 -19.95 12.54 -5.69
CA GLU A 43 -18.85 13.20 -4.97
C GLU A 43 -18.21 14.37 -5.73
N GLY A 44 -18.54 14.50 -7.03
CA GLY A 44 -18.07 15.57 -7.90
C GLY A 44 -16.62 15.39 -8.38
N PHE A 45 -16.01 16.50 -8.79
CA PHE A 45 -14.67 16.51 -9.37
C PHE A 45 -13.60 16.52 -8.28
N LYS A 46 -12.63 15.61 -8.42
CA LYS A 46 -11.48 15.46 -7.51
C LYS A 46 -10.18 15.41 -8.30
N VAL A 47 -9.08 15.84 -7.68
CA VAL A 47 -7.75 15.89 -8.30
C VAL A 47 -6.78 15.03 -7.49
N SER A 48 -5.99 14.21 -8.19
CA SER A 48 -4.97 13.33 -7.63
C SER A 48 -3.61 13.64 -8.24
N PRO A 49 -2.80 14.50 -7.59
CA PRO A 49 -1.42 14.74 -8.00
C PRO A 49 -0.50 13.59 -7.60
N ARG A 50 0.56 13.36 -8.40
CA ARG A 50 1.63 12.41 -8.11
C ARG A 50 2.98 12.97 -8.54
N VAL A 51 4.00 12.77 -7.71
CA VAL A 51 5.39 13.10 -8.04
C VAL A 51 6.28 11.91 -7.72
N THR A 52 7.20 11.61 -8.60
CA THR A 52 8.26 10.60 -8.40
C THR A 52 9.59 11.21 -8.80
N LEU A 53 10.57 11.10 -7.92
CA LEU A 53 11.94 11.56 -8.13
C LEU A 53 12.88 10.37 -8.06
N LYS A 54 13.87 10.33 -8.97
CA LYS A 54 14.99 9.40 -8.95
C LYS A 54 16.27 10.18 -9.06
N TYR A 55 17.21 9.88 -8.17
CA TYR A 55 18.53 10.49 -8.16
C TYR A 55 19.62 9.42 -8.02
N MET A 56 20.59 9.46 -8.91
CA MET A 56 21.73 8.54 -8.95
C MET A 56 23.02 9.36 -8.89
N PRO A 57 23.51 9.69 -7.68
CA PRO A 57 24.75 10.47 -7.52
C PRO A 57 25.98 9.71 -8.03
N VAL A 58 25.97 8.41 -7.92
CA VAL A 58 26.95 7.45 -8.43
C VAL A 58 26.22 6.19 -8.88
N ASP A 59 26.86 5.35 -9.67
CA ASP A 59 26.21 4.15 -10.27
C ASP A 59 25.73 3.15 -9.21
N GLU A 60 26.40 3.13 -8.05
CA GLU A 60 26.08 2.22 -6.97
C GLU A 60 24.92 2.68 -6.08
N ILE A 61 24.55 3.96 -6.12
CA ILE A 61 23.54 4.54 -5.22
C ILE A 61 22.34 5.03 -6.02
N VAL A 62 21.16 4.50 -5.71
CA VAL A 62 19.90 4.95 -6.28
C VAL A 62 18.98 5.42 -5.17
N ILE A 63 18.62 6.70 -5.20
CA ILE A 63 17.67 7.32 -4.29
C ILE A 63 16.37 7.59 -5.04
N ARG A 64 15.25 7.16 -4.48
CA ARG A 64 13.91 7.45 -5.02
C ARG A 64 13.06 8.08 -3.94
N ALA A 65 12.25 9.06 -4.33
CA ALA A 65 11.23 9.64 -3.49
C ALA A 65 9.93 9.74 -4.29
N ASN A 66 8.81 9.51 -3.65
CA ASN A 66 7.52 9.66 -4.29
C ASN A 66 6.48 10.17 -3.31
N GLY A 67 5.45 10.79 -3.86
CA GLY A 67 4.30 11.25 -3.12
C GLY A 67 3.12 11.44 -4.04
N GLY A 68 1.91 11.20 -3.53
CA GLY A 68 0.70 11.36 -4.32
C GLY A 68 -0.56 11.11 -3.50
N ARG A 69 -1.68 11.52 -4.09
CA ARG A 69 -3.01 11.32 -3.56
C ARG A 69 -3.72 10.20 -4.31
N GLY A 70 -4.35 9.29 -3.58
CA GLY A 70 -5.18 8.22 -4.12
C GLY A 70 -6.62 8.35 -3.66
N LEU A 71 -7.55 8.12 -4.58
CA LEU A 71 -8.99 8.16 -4.36
C LEU A 71 -9.62 6.86 -4.85
N ARG A 72 -10.53 6.28 -4.07
CA ARG A 72 -11.34 5.14 -4.48
C ARG A 72 -12.66 5.10 -3.73
N TYR A 73 -13.70 4.52 -4.34
CA TYR A 73 -14.89 4.15 -3.57
C TYR A 73 -14.61 2.96 -2.66
N SER A 74 -15.07 3.04 -1.43
CA SER A 74 -15.13 1.89 -0.54
C SER A 74 -16.27 0.95 -0.93
N THR A 75 -16.04 -0.35 -0.77
CA THR A 75 -17.06 -1.40 -0.87
C THR A 75 -17.05 -2.21 0.43
N PRO A 76 -17.65 -1.70 1.54
CA PRO A 76 -17.35 -2.16 2.89
C PRO A 76 -17.47 -3.67 3.10
N LEU A 77 -18.52 -4.31 2.59
CA LEU A 77 -18.71 -5.76 2.72
C LEU A 77 -17.82 -6.56 1.77
N VAL A 78 -17.56 -6.06 0.55
CA VAL A 78 -16.69 -6.74 -0.42
C VAL A 78 -15.24 -6.64 0.01
N ASP A 79 -14.80 -5.45 0.45
CA ASP A 79 -13.43 -5.22 0.95
C ASP A 79 -13.14 -6.04 2.23
N ASN A 80 -14.20 -6.42 2.96
CA ASN A 80 -14.11 -7.15 4.22
C ASN A 80 -14.93 -8.45 4.19
N ILE A 81 -14.87 -9.21 3.11
CA ILE A 81 -15.71 -10.40 2.91
C ILE A 81 -15.62 -11.42 4.05
N GLY A 82 -14.47 -11.49 4.73
CA GLY A 82 -14.26 -12.36 5.90
C GLY A 82 -15.21 -12.07 7.05
N VAL A 83 -15.78 -10.85 7.15
CA VAL A 83 -16.73 -10.53 8.23
C VAL A 83 -18.05 -11.29 8.09
N LEU A 84 -18.41 -11.69 6.87
CA LEU A 84 -19.64 -12.44 6.61
C LEU A 84 -19.66 -13.83 7.28
N SER A 85 -18.47 -14.41 7.50
CA SER A 85 -18.33 -15.72 8.15
C SER A 85 -18.40 -15.65 9.69
N THR A 86 -18.34 -14.46 10.28
CA THR A 86 -18.28 -14.30 11.74
C THR A 86 -19.61 -14.53 12.45
N GLY A 87 -20.74 -14.48 11.72
CA GLY A 87 -22.08 -14.55 12.30
C GLY A 87 -22.49 -13.32 13.14
N LYS A 88 -21.63 -12.29 13.22
CA LYS A 88 -21.91 -11.04 13.94
C LYS A 88 -22.95 -10.18 13.21
N MET A 89 -23.59 -9.29 13.92
CA MET A 89 -24.48 -8.28 13.35
C MET A 89 -23.66 -7.12 12.80
N PHE A 90 -24.10 -6.53 11.69
CA PHE A 90 -23.50 -5.33 11.11
C PHE A 90 -24.34 -4.11 11.46
N THR A 91 -23.66 -3.01 11.84
CA THR A 91 -24.27 -1.73 12.15
C THR A 91 -23.56 -0.59 11.44
N GLY A 92 -24.20 0.57 11.34
CA GLY A 92 -23.65 1.75 10.69
C GLY A 92 -23.67 1.66 9.15
N SER A 93 -22.68 2.25 8.54
CA SER A 93 -22.61 2.54 7.10
C SER A 93 -22.13 1.34 6.25
N TYR A 94 -22.38 0.11 6.64
CA TYR A 94 -21.91 -1.08 5.90
C TYR A 94 -22.50 -1.24 4.49
N LYS A 95 -23.58 -0.52 4.17
CA LYS A 95 -24.22 -0.47 2.84
C LYS A 95 -23.84 0.77 2.03
N GLU A 96 -23.17 1.70 2.64
CA GLU A 96 -22.82 2.97 2.02
C GLU A 96 -21.44 2.88 1.36
N HIS A 97 -21.27 3.59 0.26
CA HIS A 97 -20.01 3.73 -0.42
C HIS A 97 -19.50 5.15 -0.18
N ILE A 98 -18.41 5.27 0.55
CA ILE A 98 -17.73 6.55 0.75
C ILE A 98 -16.53 6.63 -0.19
N LEU A 99 -16.17 7.85 -0.59
CA LEU A 99 -14.93 8.07 -1.33
C LEU A 99 -13.77 8.11 -0.34
N GLU A 100 -12.94 7.07 -0.34
CA GLU A 100 -11.71 7.03 0.42
C GLU A 100 -10.67 7.94 -0.21
N ASP A 101 -9.95 8.68 0.62
CA ASP A 101 -8.95 9.67 0.26
C ASP A 101 -7.70 9.46 1.10
N ALA A 102 -6.58 9.20 0.43
CA ALA A 102 -5.32 8.95 1.09
C ALA A 102 -4.15 9.66 0.39
N TRP A 103 -3.23 10.17 1.19
CA TRP A 103 -1.94 10.67 0.75
C TRP A 103 -0.85 9.68 1.12
N THR A 104 -0.05 9.28 0.14
CA THR A 104 1.11 8.42 0.36
C THR A 104 2.36 9.18 -0.04
N PHE A 105 3.38 9.15 0.81
CA PHE A 105 4.70 9.71 0.54
C PHE A 105 5.78 8.86 1.18
N GLY A 106 6.94 8.88 0.57
CA GLY A 106 8.07 8.10 1.06
C GLY A 106 9.22 8.04 0.07
N GLY A 107 10.14 7.17 0.34
CA GLY A 107 11.32 6.99 -0.49
C GLY A 107 12.03 5.68 -0.24
N ASN A 108 12.99 5.44 -1.11
CA ASN A 108 13.85 4.26 -1.12
C ASN A 108 15.29 4.70 -1.38
N ILE A 109 16.23 4.08 -0.67
CA ILE A 109 17.65 4.18 -0.97
C ILE A 109 18.15 2.77 -1.23
N THR A 110 18.72 2.53 -2.41
CA THR A 110 19.33 1.26 -2.80
C THR A 110 20.84 1.48 -2.99
N TYR A 111 21.62 0.63 -2.36
CA TYR A 111 23.08 0.59 -2.52
C TYR A 111 23.48 -0.74 -3.14
N TYR A 112 24.09 -0.67 -4.33
CA TYR A 112 24.65 -1.83 -5.03
C TYR A 112 26.06 -2.08 -4.55
N LEU A 113 26.33 -3.30 -4.12
CA LEU A 113 27.58 -3.70 -3.50
C LEU A 113 28.48 -4.39 -4.53
N PRO A 114 29.78 -4.07 -4.60
CA PRO A 114 30.69 -4.62 -5.59
C PRO A 114 31.24 -6.00 -5.20
N PHE A 115 30.36 -6.87 -4.67
CA PHE A 115 30.75 -8.25 -4.33
C PHE A 115 29.64 -9.23 -4.70
N GLY A 116 30.00 -10.53 -4.76
CA GLY A 116 29.12 -11.60 -5.23
C GLY A 116 29.48 -12.06 -6.63
N ALA A 117 28.83 -13.09 -7.11
CA ALA A 117 29.06 -13.66 -8.45
C ALA A 117 28.43 -12.84 -9.58
N SER A 118 27.49 -11.97 -9.24
CA SER A 118 26.85 -11.01 -10.17
C SER A 118 26.86 -9.60 -9.60
N SER A 119 26.63 -8.62 -10.48
CA SER A 119 26.48 -7.20 -10.08
C SER A 119 25.16 -6.88 -9.37
N ASN A 120 24.39 -7.90 -8.97
CA ASN A 120 23.05 -7.74 -8.42
C ASN A 120 23.00 -7.78 -6.89
N THR A 121 24.15 -7.73 -6.22
CA THR A 121 24.19 -7.65 -4.75
C THR A 121 23.80 -6.24 -4.34
N TYR A 122 22.76 -6.11 -3.51
CA TYR A 122 22.32 -4.80 -3.01
C TYR A 122 21.70 -4.91 -1.62
N VAL A 123 21.70 -3.77 -0.96
CA VAL A 123 20.85 -3.50 0.20
C VAL A 123 19.96 -2.31 -0.11
N SER A 124 18.68 -2.39 0.24
CA SER A 124 17.78 -1.26 0.13
C SER A 124 17.04 -1.00 1.42
N PHE A 125 16.72 0.27 1.63
CA PHE A 125 15.87 0.73 2.72
C PHE A 125 14.72 1.53 2.13
N ASP A 126 13.50 1.18 2.54
CA ASP A 126 12.26 1.82 2.13
C ASP A 126 11.54 2.40 3.34
N PHE A 127 11.01 3.60 3.17
CA PHE A 127 10.07 4.22 4.09
C PHE A 127 8.88 4.76 3.32
N PHE A 128 7.68 4.39 3.75
CA PHE A 128 6.43 4.92 3.19
C PHE A 128 5.43 5.21 4.29
N ARG A 129 4.87 6.42 4.26
CA ARG A 129 3.72 6.81 5.07
C ARG A 129 2.50 7.00 4.20
N THR A 130 1.39 6.36 4.59
CA THR A 130 0.05 6.61 4.04
C THR A 130 -0.79 7.27 5.12
N GLN A 131 -1.26 8.48 4.85
CA GLN A 131 -2.16 9.25 5.70
C GLN A 131 -3.54 9.24 5.06
N PHE A 132 -4.55 8.76 5.79
CA PHE A 132 -5.92 8.76 5.32
C PHE A 132 -6.62 10.06 5.75
N ALA A 133 -7.14 10.81 4.77
CA ALA A 133 -8.02 11.94 5.01
C ALA A 133 -9.47 11.45 5.20
N GLN A 134 -9.86 10.40 4.45
CA GLN A 134 -11.14 9.72 4.59
C GLN A 134 -10.98 8.23 4.32
N GLN A 135 -11.61 7.40 5.17
CA GLN A 135 -11.54 5.95 5.08
C GLN A 135 -12.80 5.34 5.68
N MET A 136 -13.26 4.21 5.13
CA MET A 136 -14.24 3.36 5.82
C MET A 136 -13.55 2.63 6.96
N VAL A 137 -14.03 2.86 8.17
CA VAL A 137 -13.54 2.21 9.39
C VAL A 137 -14.41 1.00 9.69
N VAL A 138 -13.77 -0.14 9.96
CA VAL A 138 -14.42 -1.36 10.37
C VAL A 138 -13.98 -1.68 11.80
N ASP A 139 -14.87 -1.45 12.76
CA ASP A 139 -14.59 -1.70 14.18
C ASP A 139 -15.14 -3.07 14.58
N TYR A 140 -14.23 -3.99 14.87
CA TYR A 140 -14.52 -5.37 15.30
C TYR A 140 -14.72 -5.51 16.81
N GLU A 141 -14.41 -4.46 17.56
CA GLU A 141 -14.27 -4.50 19.01
C GLU A 141 -15.27 -3.61 19.76
N GLN A 142 -16.19 -2.97 19.04
CA GLN A 142 -17.18 -2.10 19.67
C GLN A 142 -18.12 -2.90 20.59
N ALA A 143 -18.53 -4.10 20.15
CA ALA A 143 -19.30 -5.04 20.97
C ALA A 143 -19.02 -6.49 20.54
N MET A 144 -19.26 -7.44 21.45
CA MET A 144 -18.92 -8.85 21.26
C MET A 144 -19.56 -9.47 20.00
N ASN A 145 -20.80 -9.09 19.69
CA ASN A 145 -21.59 -9.66 18.59
C ASN A 145 -21.86 -8.66 17.45
N VAL A 146 -21.18 -7.52 17.42
CA VAL A 146 -21.42 -6.43 16.47
C VAL A 146 -20.14 -6.04 15.77
N ILE A 147 -20.22 -5.77 14.49
CA ILE A 147 -19.18 -5.12 13.69
C ILE A 147 -19.77 -3.81 13.20
N SER A 148 -19.12 -2.70 13.54
CA SER A 148 -19.57 -1.36 13.19
C SER A 148 -18.77 -0.81 12.01
N PHE A 149 -19.48 -0.20 11.08
CA PHE A 149 -18.92 0.46 9.89
C PHE A 149 -19.25 1.95 9.97
N TYR A 150 -18.24 2.80 9.87
CA TYR A 150 -18.43 4.24 9.86
C TYR A 150 -17.31 4.96 9.11
N ALA A 151 -17.60 6.16 8.66
CA ALA A 151 -16.60 7.02 8.01
C ALA A 151 -15.59 7.56 9.03
N LEU A 152 -14.37 7.80 8.61
CA LEU A 152 -13.29 8.31 9.47
C LEU A 152 -13.62 9.69 10.07
N ASP A 153 -14.29 10.56 9.28
CA ASP A 153 -14.82 11.86 9.71
C ASP A 153 -13.83 12.74 10.50
N GLY A 154 -12.66 12.97 9.91
CA GLY A 154 -11.63 13.82 10.49
C GLY A 154 -10.81 13.19 11.62
N ARG A 155 -11.09 11.94 12.01
CA ARG A 155 -10.24 11.16 12.92
C ARG A 155 -8.93 10.79 12.24
N GLN A 156 -7.94 10.41 13.03
CA GLN A 156 -6.63 10.07 12.52
C GLN A 156 -6.56 8.61 12.05
N SER A 157 -6.00 8.39 10.87
CA SER A 157 -5.62 7.06 10.39
C SER A 157 -4.37 7.16 9.54
N TYR A 158 -3.35 6.37 9.86
CA TYR A 158 -2.13 6.34 9.08
C TYR A 158 -1.43 4.98 9.18
N THR A 159 -0.54 4.75 8.22
CA THR A 159 0.32 3.57 8.19
C THR A 159 1.73 3.99 7.80
N ASP A 160 2.70 3.68 8.65
CA ASP A 160 4.14 3.80 8.37
C ASP A 160 4.69 2.41 8.06
N ASN A 161 5.37 2.27 6.95
CA ASN A 161 6.06 1.05 6.55
C ASN A 161 7.56 1.33 6.46
N TYR A 162 8.34 0.51 7.13
CA TYR A 162 9.79 0.47 7.05
C TYR A 162 10.19 -0.90 6.55
N GLN A 163 10.99 -0.96 5.49
CA GLN A 163 11.45 -2.22 4.92
C GLN A 163 12.93 -2.17 4.64
N ILE A 164 13.61 -3.27 4.91
CA ILE A 164 14.99 -3.50 4.51
C ILE A 164 14.99 -4.75 3.64
N ASP A 165 15.60 -4.64 2.46
CA ASP A 165 15.84 -5.75 1.56
C ASP A 165 17.33 -5.94 1.36
N PHE A 166 17.76 -7.18 1.39
CA PHE A 166 19.11 -7.60 1.07
C PHE A 166 19.05 -8.70 0.02
N SER A 167 19.82 -8.56 -1.06
CA SER A 167 19.97 -9.59 -2.08
C SER A 167 21.44 -9.81 -2.39
N VAL A 168 21.84 -11.06 -2.49
CA VAL A 168 23.22 -11.44 -2.81
C VAL A 168 23.24 -12.72 -3.66
N ASP A 169 24.14 -12.73 -4.63
CA ASP A 169 24.50 -13.91 -5.42
C ASP A 169 25.89 -14.40 -4.96
N PRO A 170 25.99 -15.23 -3.88
CA PRO A 170 27.28 -15.65 -3.35
C PRO A 170 28.09 -16.49 -4.32
N VAL A 171 27.41 -17.26 -5.17
CA VAL A 171 27.99 -18.03 -6.29
C VAL A 171 27.07 -17.91 -7.50
N GLU A 172 27.59 -18.21 -8.68
CA GLU A 172 26.79 -18.21 -9.90
C GLU A 172 25.52 -19.05 -9.74
N ARG A 173 24.37 -18.48 -10.16
CA ARG A 173 23.05 -19.12 -10.17
C ARG A 173 22.44 -19.41 -8.79
N PHE A 174 23.04 -18.95 -7.72
CA PHE A 174 22.45 -19.04 -6.40
C PHE A 174 22.20 -17.64 -5.85
N ASN A 175 20.94 -17.31 -5.65
CA ASN A 175 20.49 -16.02 -5.09
C ASN A 175 19.91 -16.22 -3.70
N ILE A 176 20.26 -15.34 -2.79
CA ILE A 176 19.68 -15.22 -1.45
C ILE A 176 19.04 -13.84 -1.37
N THR A 177 17.74 -13.81 -1.10
CA THR A 177 17.02 -12.57 -0.83
C THR A 177 16.40 -12.63 0.56
N ALA A 178 16.69 -11.63 1.39
CA ALA A 178 16.11 -11.46 2.71
C ALA A 178 15.39 -10.13 2.79
N THR A 179 14.13 -10.15 3.23
CA THR A 179 13.30 -8.95 3.43
C THR A 179 12.82 -8.91 4.87
N PHE A 180 12.93 -7.76 5.50
CA PHE A 180 12.31 -7.49 6.79
C PHE A 180 11.48 -6.22 6.71
N ARG A 181 10.22 -6.29 7.14
CA ARG A 181 9.29 -5.15 7.18
C ARG A 181 8.73 -4.96 8.58
N TYR A 182 8.74 -3.69 9.01
CA TYR A 182 8.00 -3.20 10.17
C TYR A 182 6.88 -2.27 9.70
N THR A 183 5.66 -2.52 10.17
CA THR A 183 4.47 -1.72 9.85
C THR A 183 3.88 -1.16 11.15
N ASN A 184 3.80 0.17 11.24
CA ASN A 184 3.10 0.88 12.31
C ASN A 184 1.80 1.46 11.74
N ALA A 185 0.70 0.73 11.87
CA ALA A 185 -0.60 1.16 11.39
C ALA A 185 -1.48 1.56 12.58
N LYS A 186 -1.96 2.79 12.57
CA LYS A 186 -2.81 3.33 13.63
C LYS A 186 -4.09 3.91 13.08
N ILE A 187 -5.15 3.76 13.84
CA ILE A 187 -6.47 4.27 13.53
C ILE A 187 -7.15 4.78 14.80
N GLU A 188 -7.83 5.89 14.70
CA GLU A 188 -8.63 6.42 15.79
C GLU A 188 -10.02 5.82 15.75
N LEU A 189 -10.34 5.00 16.75
CA LEU A 189 -11.64 4.39 16.94
C LEU A 189 -12.52 5.22 17.86
N ASP A 190 -13.82 5.17 17.62
CA ASP A 190 -14.80 5.91 18.43
C ASP A 190 -14.76 5.46 19.90
N GLY A 191 -14.59 6.43 20.80
CA GLY A 191 -14.50 6.19 22.23
C GLY A 191 -13.19 5.54 22.73
N LYS A 192 -12.26 5.16 21.86
CA LYS A 192 -10.98 4.50 22.23
C LYS A 192 -9.74 5.34 21.94
N GLY A 193 -9.88 6.42 21.14
CA GLY A 193 -8.76 7.21 20.66
C GLY A 193 -7.90 6.48 19.62
N LEU A 194 -6.64 6.88 19.52
CA LEU A 194 -5.69 6.34 18.53
C LEU A 194 -5.13 4.99 18.98
N VAL A 195 -5.52 3.92 18.31
CA VAL A 195 -5.10 2.53 18.60
C VAL A 195 -4.37 1.90 17.40
N GLU A 196 -3.70 0.79 17.64
CA GLU A 196 -3.15 -0.01 16.56
C GLU A 196 -4.28 -0.60 15.71
N LYS A 197 -4.10 -0.58 14.37
CA LYS A 197 -5.10 -1.12 13.46
C LYS A 197 -5.20 -2.63 13.65
N PRO A 198 -6.38 -3.16 14.01
CA PRO A 198 -6.58 -4.58 14.22
C PRO A 198 -6.21 -5.41 12.98
N MET A 199 -5.80 -6.66 13.19
CA MET A 199 -5.46 -7.63 12.14
C MET A 199 -4.34 -7.18 11.18
N THR A 200 -3.52 -6.21 11.57
CA THR A 200 -2.36 -5.76 10.81
C THR A 200 -1.09 -6.35 11.43
N SER A 201 -0.33 -7.13 10.63
CA SER A 201 0.95 -7.68 11.08
C SER A 201 1.99 -6.58 11.19
N GLN A 202 2.54 -6.36 12.38
CA GLN A 202 3.56 -5.35 12.62
C GLN A 202 4.93 -5.75 12.04
N TYR A 203 5.25 -7.04 12.07
CA TYR A 203 6.53 -7.56 11.61
C TYR A 203 6.32 -8.63 10.55
N LYS A 204 7.09 -8.56 9.48
CA LYS A 204 7.14 -9.59 8.43
C LYS A 204 8.59 -9.81 8.03
N GLY A 205 8.98 -11.08 7.97
CA GLY A 205 10.28 -11.49 7.43
C GLY A 205 10.06 -12.52 6.32
N VAL A 206 10.85 -12.40 5.27
CA VAL A 206 10.89 -13.36 4.16
C VAL A 206 12.34 -13.67 3.88
N LEU A 207 12.64 -14.95 3.71
CA LEU A 207 13.92 -15.43 3.22
C LEU A 207 13.62 -16.31 2.00
N ASN A 208 14.18 -15.93 0.87
CA ASN A 208 14.12 -16.70 -0.36
C ASN A 208 15.51 -17.17 -0.76
N LEU A 209 15.64 -18.46 -1.10
CA LEU A 209 16.86 -19.11 -1.58
C LEU A 209 16.56 -19.68 -2.96
N GLN A 210 17.13 -19.09 -3.99
CA GLN A 210 16.89 -19.51 -5.37
C GLN A 210 18.14 -20.13 -5.98
N TYR A 211 18.00 -21.29 -6.59
CA TYR A 211 19.06 -21.92 -7.36
C TYR A 211 18.59 -22.26 -8.78
N ALA A 212 19.34 -21.81 -9.76
CA ALA A 212 19.06 -22.09 -11.17
C ALA A 212 20.12 -23.02 -11.78
N THR A 213 19.68 -24.08 -12.46
CA THR A 213 20.59 -24.97 -13.20
C THR A 213 21.12 -24.32 -14.47
N ASN A 214 22.10 -24.98 -15.12
CA ASN A 214 22.62 -24.55 -16.44
C ASN A 214 21.50 -24.29 -17.44
N LEU A 215 21.58 -23.16 -18.14
CA LEU A 215 20.60 -22.68 -19.13
C LEU A 215 19.21 -22.43 -18.52
N ASN A 216 19.10 -22.21 -17.21
CA ASN A 216 17.83 -21.97 -16.49
C ASN A 216 16.76 -23.05 -16.78
N ARG A 217 17.18 -24.30 -17.03
CA ARG A 217 16.24 -25.40 -17.31
C ARG A 217 15.37 -25.77 -16.12
N TRP A 218 15.93 -25.65 -14.92
CA TRP A 218 15.26 -25.87 -13.64
C TRP A 218 15.60 -24.72 -12.70
N ILE A 219 14.60 -24.18 -12.04
CA ILE A 219 14.73 -23.14 -11.00
C ILE A 219 14.07 -23.73 -9.76
N PHE A 220 14.77 -23.65 -8.64
CA PHE A 220 14.31 -24.08 -7.32
C PHE A 220 14.26 -22.86 -6.41
N ASP A 221 13.09 -22.62 -5.79
CA ASP A 221 12.83 -21.55 -4.84
C ASP A 221 12.42 -22.13 -3.47
#